data_0b574efcd7c5e6358c1115a4662968b7
#
_entry.id   0b574efcd7c5e6358c1115a4662968b7
#
_cell.length_a   1.000
_cell.length_b   1.000
_cell.length_c   1.000
_cell.angle_alpha   90.00
_cell.angle_beta   90.00
_cell.angle_gamma   90.00
#
_symmetry.space_group_name_H-M   'P 1'
#
loop_
_entity.id
_entity.type
_entity.pdbx_description
1 polymer ?
#
loop_
_entity_poly.entity_id
_entity_poly.type
_entity_poly.pdbx_seq_one_letter_code
_entity_poly.pdbx_strand_id
1 'polypeptide(L)'
;NCLNFGNPENPEIMWQFEQAVSGMGEACKFFDIPVVSGNVSLYNETSGEAIYPTPTVAVVGLLEDRSFHTTQWFKEDGDLVALIGLTMEEFGGSEYLKIMCDRVEGKPPHLDLRLAQSVNKLCLELIREKILASAHDCSEGGLAVALAESCMSHPLAAKGATLGIDSTVRNDAFLFGESQSRILISFSAKNRLVVEAKAKAMEVPFAIIGKVGGDSLIVDINGKEFIREEVSHLKELWFGALETYVG
;
A
#
# COMPACT_ATOMS: atom_id res chain seq x y z
N ASN A 1 6.04 17.61 8.65
CA ASN A 1 7.14 16.64 8.51
C ASN A 1 8.04 16.62 9.73
N CYS A 2 8.76 15.51 9.89
CA CYS A 2 9.83 15.35 10.88
C CYS A 2 11.02 14.71 10.16
N LEU A 3 12.12 15.44 10.03
CA LEU A 3 13.29 15.01 9.29
C LEU A 3 14.41 14.60 10.24
N ASN A 4 14.86 13.35 10.14
CA ASN A 4 15.89 12.79 11.01
C ASN A 4 17.06 12.27 10.16
N PHE A 5 18.23 12.83 10.38
CA PHE A 5 19.45 12.51 9.63
C PHE A 5 20.67 12.48 10.55
N GLY A 6 21.72 11.84 10.10
CA GLY A 6 23.03 11.86 10.77
C GLY A 6 23.71 13.23 10.73
N ASN A 7 25.03 13.23 10.85
CA ASN A 7 25.82 14.47 10.85
C ASN A 7 25.87 15.10 9.44
N PRO A 8 25.29 16.29 9.22
CA PRO A 8 25.25 16.95 7.91
C PRO A 8 26.62 17.52 7.45
N GLU A 9 27.64 17.53 8.30
CA GLU A 9 29.01 17.85 7.89
C GLU A 9 29.60 16.74 7.02
N ASN A 10 29.02 15.52 7.07
CA ASN A 10 29.31 14.46 6.12
C ASN A 10 28.59 14.77 4.78
N PRO A 11 29.34 14.91 3.66
CA PRO A 11 28.74 15.23 2.35
C PRO A 11 27.67 14.25 1.89
N GLU A 12 27.80 12.97 2.22
CA GLU A 12 26.80 11.94 1.89
C GLU A 12 25.49 12.18 2.64
N ILE A 13 25.56 12.46 3.94
CA ILE A 13 24.39 12.76 4.77
C ILE A 13 23.72 14.06 4.30
N MET A 14 24.51 15.09 3.98
CA MET A 14 23.98 16.35 3.46
C MET A 14 23.27 16.15 2.11
N TRP A 15 23.83 15.31 1.24
CA TRP A 15 23.19 14.95 -0.03
C TRP A 15 21.85 14.22 0.19
N GLN A 16 21.81 13.25 1.10
CA GLN A 16 20.57 12.53 1.46
C GLN A 16 19.50 13.50 1.95
N PHE A 17 19.88 14.44 2.80
CA PHE A 17 18.98 15.47 3.32
C PHE A 17 18.45 16.39 2.21
N GLU A 18 19.32 16.89 1.34
CA GLU A 18 18.94 17.72 0.19
C GLU A 18 17.97 16.99 -0.74
N GLN A 19 18.27 15.73 -1.08
CA GLN A 19 17.39 14.93 -1.96
C GLN A 19 16.02 14.68 -1.32
N ALA A 20 15.96 14.37 -0.03
CA ALA A 20 14.70 14.18 0.69
C ALA A 20 13.85 15.47 0.69
N VAL A 21 14.45 16.62 0.99
CA VAL A 21 13.75 17.92 0.98
C VAL A 21 13.29 18.29 -0.43
N SER A 22 14.12 18.05 -1.44
CA SER A 22 13.79 18.31 -2.84
C SER A 22 12.61 17.47 -3.30
N GLY A 23 12.62 16.14 -3.04
CA GLY A 23 11.53 15.23 -3.40
C GLY A 23 10.21 15.57 -2.71
N MET A 24 10.25 15.87 -1.40
CA MET A 24 9.06 16.33 -0.68
C MET A 24 8.53 17.64 -1.26
N GLY A 25 9.41 18.60 -1.60
CA GLY A 25 9.03 19.86 -2.22
C GLY A 25 8.39 19.70 -3.59
N GLU A 26 8.90 18.77 -4.40
CA GLU A 26 8.30 18.40 -5.70
C GLU A 26 6.90 17.82 -5.52
N ALA A 27 6.74 16.82 -4.64
CA ALA A 27 5.45 16.21 -4.34
C ALA A 27 4.43 17.24 -3.80
N CYS A 28 4.82 18.08 -2.84
CA CYS A 28 3.96 19.11 -2.27
C CYS A 28 3.48 20.10 -3.34
N LYS A 29 4.35 20.52 -4.25
CA LYS A 29 3.99 21.42 -5.37
C LYS A 29 3.06 20.71 -6.36
N PHE A 30 3.33 19.45 -6.68
CA PHE A 30 2.54 18.70 -7.65
C PHE A 30 1.11 18.44 -7.15
N PHE A 31 0.96 18.09 -5.87
CA PHE A 31 -0.34 17.82 -5.26
C PHE A 31 -1.02 19.04 -4.65
N ASP A 32 -0.41 20.22 -4.73
CA ASP A 32 -0.89 21.47 -4.12
C ASP A 32 -1.15 21.32 -2.61
N ILE A 33 -0.21 20.68 -1.92
CA ILE A 33 -0.29 20.45 -0.47
C ILE A 33 0.73 21.36 0.24
N PRO A 34 0.29 22.38 1.01
CA PRO A 34 1.20 23.25 1.73
C PRO A 34 1.86 22.53 2.92
N VAL A 35 3.15 22.79 3.13
CA VAL A 35 3.84 22.40 4.36
C VAL A 35 3.45 23.38 5.47
N VAL A 36 2.75 22.90 6.50
CA VAL A 36 2.22 23.75 7.58
C VAL A 36 3.05 23.69 8.85
N SER A 37 3.82 22.62 9.06
CA SER A 37 4.69 22.46 10.23
C SER A 37 5.72 21.37 9.97
N GLY A 38 6.80 21.41 10.75
CA GLY A 38 7.80 20.38 10.75
C GLY A 38 8.95 20.67 11.71
N ASN A 39 9.85 19.70 11.84
CA ASN A 39 11.11 19.85 12.53
C ASN A 39 12.23 19.12 11.79
N VAL A 40 13.45 19.47 12.12
CA VAL A 40 14.65 18.78 11.65
C VAL A 40 15.49 18.40 12.87
N SER A 41 15.89 17.13 12.92
CA SER A 41 16.80 16.58 13.91
C SER A 41 18.03 16.04 13.16
N LEU A 42 19.19 16.58 13.46
CA LEU A 42 20.45 16.24 12.83
C LEU A 42 21.40 15.64 13.87
N TYR A 43 22.57 15.13 13.41
CA TYR A 43 23.54 14.46 14.26
C TYR A 43 23.00 13.22 14.99
N ASN A 44 22.02 12.54 14.39
CA ASN A 44 21.47 11.31 14.95
C ASN A 44 22.40 10.13 14.62
N GLU A 45 23.07 9.62 15.64
CA GLU A 45 24.04 8.54 15.52
C GLU A 45 23.86 7.52 16.65
N THR A 46 24.15 6.26 16.37
CA THR A 46 24.19 5.20 17.35
C THR A 46 25.54 4.50 17.26
N SER A 47 26.34 4.52 18.34
CA SER A 47 27.68 3.93 18.40
C SER A 47 28.65 4.47 17.33
N GLY A 48 28.49 5.73 16.91
CA GLY A 48 29.32 6.38 15.90
C GLY A 48 28.88 6.11 14.46
N GLU A 49 27.78 5.42 14.26
CA GLU A 49 27.17 5.21 12.94
C GLU A 49 25.91 6.07 12.79
N ALA A 50 25.79 6.74 11.65
CA ALA A 50 24.62 7.54 11.32
C ALA A 50 23.38 6.65 11.21
N ILE A 51 22.23 7.14 11.67
CA ILE A 51 20.94 6.49 11.39
C ILE A 51 20.67 6.52 9.89
N TYR A 52 19.81 5.62 9.42
CA TYR A 52 19.26 5.73 8.07
C TYR A 52 18.54 7.06 7.88
N PRO A 53 18.58 7.66 6.67
CA PRO A 53 17.83 8.88 6.38
C PRO A 53 16.33 8.62 6.59
N THR A 54 15.73 9.33 7.56
CA THR A 54 14.38 9.05 8.02
C THR A 54 13.49 10.30 7.95
N PRO A 55 13.03 10.71 6.76
CA PRO A 55 12.01 11.72 6.61
C PRO A 55 10.63 11.11 6.91
N THR A 56 9.98 11.59 7.97
CA THR A 56 8.61 11.20 8.32
C THR A 56 7.63 12.30 7.89
N VAL A 57 6.60 11.92 7.15
CA VAL A 57 5.60 12.87 6.64
C VAL A 57 4.20 12.46 7.13
N ALA A 58 3.48 13.41 7.70
CA ALA A 58 2.07 13.27 8.01
C ALA A 58 1.26 14.24 7.15
N VAL A 59 0.13 13.79 6.62
CA VAL A 59 -0.79 14.61 5.84
C VAL A 59 -2.12 14.67 6.58
N VAL A 60 -2.67 15.89 6.69
CA VAL A 60 -4.00 16.13 7.29
C VAL A 60 -4.94 16.56 6.20
N GLY A 61 -6.07 15.86 6.09
CA GLY A 61 -7.14 16.18 5.14
C GLY A 61 -8.46 16.44 5.85
N LEU A 62 -9.33 17.20 5.19
CA LEU A 62 -10.70 17.45 5.64
C LEU A 62 -11.65 16.46 4.99
N LEU A 63 -12.38 15.70 5.80
CA LEU A 63 -13.51 14.91 5.33
C LEU A 63 -14.78 15.76 5.41
N GLU A 64 -15.30 16.19 4.26
CA GLU A 64 -16.46 17.10 4.15
C GLU A 64 -17.74 16.49 4.75
N ASP A 65 -17.93 15.18 4.54
CA ASP A 65 -19.04 14.41 5.10
C ASP A 65 -18.52 13.06 5.56
N ARG A 66 -18.83 12.70 6.81
CA ARG A 66 -18.43 11.42 7.41
C ARG A 66 -18.93 10.19 6.64
N SER A 67 -19.94 10.35 5.77
CA SER A 67 -20.42 9.28 4.90
C SER A 67 -19.53 9.01 3.69
N PHE A 68 -18.56 9.90 3.41
CA PHE A 68 -17.60 9.76 2.31
C PHE A 68 -16.32 9.07 2.75
N HIS A 69 -16.46 7.98 3.49
CA HIS A 69 -15.35 7.13 3.86
C HIS A 69 -15.63 5.67 3.51
N THR A 70 -14.58 4.91 3.37
CA THR A 70 -14.61 3.44 3.38
C THR A 70 -13.50 2.90 4.26
N THR A 71 -13.50 1.61 4.49
CA THR A 71 -12.53 0.92 5.34
C THR A 71 -11.77 -0.10 4.52
N GLN A 72 -10.66 -0.60 5.06
CA GLN A 72 -9.80 -1.54 4.34
C GLN A 72 -10.39 -2.97 4.25
N TRP A 73 -11.22 -3.39 5.19
CA TRP A 73 -11.69 -4.78 5.26
C TRP A 73 -12.81 -5.10 4.27
N PHE A 74 -12.83 -6.33 3.79
CA PHE A 74 -13.89 -6.88 2.95
C PHE A 74 -15.23 -6.94 3.70
N LYS A 75 -16.35 -6.74 2.99
CA LYS A 75 -17.68 -6.59 3.62
C LYS A 75 -18.68 -7.64 3.19
N GLU A 76 -18.91 -7.82 1.90
CA GLU A 76 -19.98 -8.67 1.40
C GLU A 76 -19.44 -9.82 0.55
N ASP A 77 -19.98 -11.02 0.77
CA ASP A 77 -19.66 -12.18 -0.07
C ASP A 77 -20.14 -11.93 -1.50
N GLY A 78 -19.27 -12.24 -2.46
CA GLY A 78 -19.54 -12.00 -3.88
C GLY A 78 -19.11 -10.63 -4.38
N ASP A 79 -18.66 -9.72 -3.51
CA ASP A 79 -18.02 -8.48 -3.96
C ASP A 79 -16.79 -8.81 -4.83
N LEU A 80 -16.64 -8.07 -5.92
CA LEU A 80 -15.45 -8.18 -6.76
C LEU A 80 -14.26 -7.52 -6.05
N VAL A 81 -13.11 -8.18 -6.14
CA VAL A 81 -11.83 -7.65 -5.70
C VAL A 81 -11.05 -7.19 -6.92
N ALA A 82 -10.56 -5.97 -6.90
CA ALA A 82 -9.76 -5.42 -7.99
C ALA A 82 -8.55 -4.66 -7.47
N LEU A 83 -7.52 -4.59 -8.31
CA LEU A 83 -6.32 -3.80 -8.10
C LEU A 83 -6.35 -2.61 -9.07
N ILE A 84 -6.16 -1.41 -8.55
CA ILE A 84 -5.92 -0.19 -9.33
C ILE A 84 -4.47 0.25 -9.14
N GLY A 85 -3.85 0.76 -10.20
CA GLY A 85 -2.43 1.07 -10.26
C GLY A 85 -1.60 0.03 -10.99
N LEU A 86 -0.30 0.28 -11.14
CA LEU A 86 0.61 -0.55 -11.93
C LEU A 86 1.51 -1.38 -11.01
N THR A 87 1.60 -2.68 -11.29
CA THR A 87 2.56 -3.57 -10.61
C THR A 87 3.81 -3.72 -11.47
N MET A 88 4.98 -3.53 -10.87
CA MET A 88 6.29 -3.70 -11.48
C MET A 88 7.16 -4.65 -10.65
N GLU A 89 8.29 -5.09 -11.22
CA GLU A 89 9.25 -5.93 -10.51
C GLU A 89 10.17 -5.05 -9.63
N GLU A 90 9.67 -4.66 -8.46
CA GLU A 90 10.34 -3.71 -7.56
C GLU A 90 10.42 -4.26 -6.13
N PHE A 91 11.63 -4.51 -5.67
CA PHE A 91 11.91 -5.00 -4.31
C PHE A 91 12.85 -4.12 -3.51
N GLY A 92 13.43 -3.07 -4.12
CA GLY A 92 14.43 -2.25 -3.44
C GLY A 92 13.88 -1.61 -2.16
N GLY A 93 14.53 -1.87 -1.03
CA GLY A 93 14.12 -1.39 0.29
C GLY A 93 12.87 -2.03 0.87
N SER A 94 12.32 -3.09 0.23
CA SER A 94 11.08 -3.73 0.67
C SER A 94 11.25 -4.58 1.93
N GLU A 95 10.15 -4.76 2.67
CA GLU A 95 10.08 -5.71 3.78
C GLU A 95 10.34 -7.14 3.31
N TYR A 96 9.98 -7.48 2.06
CA TYR A 96 10.28 -8.80 1.49
C TYR A 96 11.79 -9.08 1.44
N LEU A 97 12.61 -8.14 0.94
CA LEU A 97 14.06 -8.29 0.93
C LEU A 97 14.65 -8.37 2.34
N LYS A 98 14.15 -7.56 3.24
CA LYS A 98 14.60 -7.57 4.63
C LYS A 98 14.30 -8.89 5.33
N ILE A 99 13.09 -9.41 5.23
CA ILE A 99 12.66 -10.63 5.92
C ILE A 99 13.22 -11.89 5.25
N MET A 100 13.18 -11.97 3.92
CA MET A 100 13.55 -13.19 3.19
C MET A 100 15.04 -13.30 2.90
N CYS A 101 15.74 -12.16 2.81
CA CYS A 101 17.14 -12.11 2.40
C CYS A 101 18.06 -11.45 3.44
N ASP A 102 17.52 -10.89 4.53
CA ASP A 102 18.24 -10.10 5.54
C ASP A 102 19.04 -8.94 4.90
N ARG A 103 18.39 -8.23 3.96
CA ARG A 103 18.97 -7.15 3.18
C ARG A 103 18.09 -5.92 3.10
N VAL A 104 18.73 -4.76 3.28
CA VAL A 104 18.14 -3.44 3.01
C VAL A 104 18.96 -2.81 1.90
N GLU A 105 18.60 -3.06 0.66
CA GLU A 105 19.35 -2.62 -0.52
C GLU A 105 18.45 -2.46 -1.74
N GLY A 106 19.02 -1.99 -2.84
CA GLY A 106 18.34 -1.83 -4.12
C GLY A 106 17.82 -0.42 -4.34
N LYS A 107 17.22 -0.20 -5.49
CA LYS A 107 16.60 1.07 -5.83
C LYS A 107 15.21 1.14 -5.22
N PRO A 108 14.79 2.29 -4.67
CA PRO A 108 13.41 2.48 -4.23
C PRO A 108 12.45 2.29 -5.41
N PRO A 109 11.21 1.86 -5.15
CA PRO A 109 10.19 1.77 -6.19
C PRO A 109 10.00 3.08 -6.95
N HIS A 110 9.72 2.98 -8.24
CA HIS A 110 9.49 4.14 -9.10
C HIS A 110 8.18 4.84 -8.72
N LEU A 111 8.23 6.16 -8.59
CA LEU A 111 7.05 6.99 -8.36
C LEU A 111 6.72 7.81 -9.60
N ASP A 112 5.57 7.54 -10.22
CA ASP A 112 4.93 8.40 -11.22
C ASP A 112 3.86 9.26 -10.53
N LEU A 113 4.15 10.54 -10.34
CA LEU A 113 3.24 11.47 -9.66
C LEU A 113 1.89 11.63 -10.40
N ARG A 114 1.86 11.53 -11.73
CA ARG A 114 0.61 11.64 -12.51
C ARG A 114 -0.25 10.40 -12.30
N LEU A 115 0.35 9.23 -12.36
CA LEU A 115 -0.36 7.98 -12.05
C LEU A 115 -0.87 8.00 -10.61
N ALA A 116 -0.04 8.41 -9.65
CA ALA A 116 -0.43 8.54 -8.24
C ALA A 116 -1.65 9.45 -8.06
N GLN A 117 -1.65 10.60 -8.74
CA GLN A 117 -2.78 11.54 -8.70
C GLN A 117 -4.05 10.94 -9.31
N SER A 118 -3.93 10.26 -10.47
CA SER A 118 -5.06 9.61 -11.13
C SER A 118 -5.65 8.48 -10.29
N VAL A 119 -4.81 7.64 -9.68
CA VAL A 119 -5.25 6.54 -8.80
C VAL A 119 -5.97 7.09 -7.57
N ASN A 120 -5.38 8.08 -6.88
CA ASN A 120 -6.00 8.70 -5.71
C ASN A 120 -7.34 9.37 -6.05
N LYS A 121 -7.41 10.06 -7.19
CA LYS A 121 -8.64 10.72 -7.65
C LYS A 121 -9.71 9.70 -7.98
N LEU A 122 -9.38 8.62 -8.70
CA LEU A 122 -10.33 7.55 -9.01
C LEU A 122 -10.88 6.91 -7.72
N CYS A 123 -10.00 6.55 -6.79
CA CYS A 123 -10.40 5.94 -5.51
C CYS A 123 -11.35 6.89 -4.73
N LEU A 124 -10.99 8.17 -4.62
CA LEU A 124 -11.80 9.17 -3.93
C LEU A 124 -13.18 9.37 -4.57
N GLU A 125 -13.26 9.44 -5.90
CA GLU A 125 -14.55 9.55 -6.60
C GLU A 125 -15.43 8.33 -6.35
N LEU A 126 -14.86 7.11 -6.45
CA LEU A 126 -15.60 5.88 -6.21
C LEU A 126 -16.11 5.78 -4.75
N ILE A 127 -15.34 6.28 -3.77
CA ILE A 127 -15.77 6.37 -2.37
C ILE A 127 -16.92 7.37 -2.21
N ARG A 128 -16.80 8.58 -2.77
CA ARG A 128 -17.83 9.64 -2.69
C ARG A 128 -19.15 9.22 -3.32
N GLU A 129 -19.09 8.45 -4.40
CA GLU A 129 -20.26 7.88 -5.07
C GLU A 129 -20.80 6.62 -4.36
N LYS A 130 -20.18 6.19 -3.25
CA LYS A 130 -20.56 5.00 -2.48
C LYS A 130 -20.58 3.70 -3.30
N ILE A 131 -19.65 3.62 -4.26
CA ILE A 131 -19.46 2.46 -5.13
C ILE A 131 -18.59 1.41 -4.45
N LEU A 132 -17.54 1.85 -3.72
CA LEU A 132 -16.62 0.94 -3.05
C LEU A 132 -17.21 0.39 -1.75
N ALA A 133 -17.00 -0.89 -1.55
CA ALA A 133 -17.20 -1.56 -0.26
C ALA A 133 -15.94 -1.42 0.62
N SER A 134 -14.75 -1.57 0.05
CA SER A 134 -13.48 -1.36 0.75
C SER A 134 -12.43 -0.74 -0.17
N ALA A 135 -11.42 -0.11 0.44
CA ALA A 135 -10.21 0.35 -0.22
C ALA A 135 -9.03 0.25 0.75
N HIS A 136 -7.90 -0.28 0.27
CA HIS A 136 -6.66 -0.45 1.03
C HIS A 136 -5.46 -0.23 0.13
N ASP A 137 -4.51 0.58 0.55
CA ASP A 137 -3.26 0.76 -0.18
C ASP A 137 -2.36 -0.48 -0.07
N CYS A 138 -1.57 -0.73 -1.12
CA CYS A 138 -0.51 -1.74 -1.09
C CYS A 138 0.78 -1.04 -0.64
N SER A 139 1.08 -1.13 0.64
CA SER A 139 2.28 -0.56 1.27
C SER A 139 3.33 -1.65 1.56
N GLU A 140 3.86 -1.68 2.77
CA GLU A 140 4.83 -2.68 3.21
C GLU A 140 4.31 -4.11 3.05
N GLY A 141 5.11 -4.97 2.44
CA GLY A 141 4.73 -6.35 2.11
C GLY A 141 3.82 -6.49 0.90
N GLY A 142 3.48 -5.40 0.20
CA GLY A 142 2.80 -5.38 -1.08
C GLY A 142 1.37 -5.89 -1.07
N LEU A 143 0.94 -6.45 -2.21
CA LEU A 143 -0.44 -6.92 -2.40
C LEU A 143 -0.82 -8.07 -1.46
N ALA A 144 0.11 -8.99 -1.16
CA ALA A 144 -0.20 -10.15 -0.33
C ALA A 144 -0.58 -9.73 1.09
N VAL A 145 0.14 -8.77 1.67
CA VAL A 145 -0.16 -8.23 3.00
C VAL A 145 -1.46 -7.43 2.97
N ALA A 146 -1.67 -6.56 1.98
CA ALA A 146 -2.92 -5.81 1.83
C ALA A 146 -4.15 -6.72 1.72
N LEU A 147 -4.03 -7.86 1.02
CA LEU A 147 -5.09 -8.87 0.93
C LEU A 147 -5.36 -9.53 2.29
N ALA A 148 -4.30 -9.94 3.00
CA ALA A 148 -4.42 -10.54 4.32
C ALA A 148 -5.12 -9.57 5.30
N GLU A 149 -4.67 -8.32 5.33
CA GLU A 149 -5.28 -7.27 6.17
C GLU A 149 -6.73 -7.01 5.79
N SER A 150 -7.07 -6.97 4.49
CA SER A 150 -8.45 -6.82 4.04
C SER A 150 -9.34 -7.98 4.47
N CYS A 151 -8.81 -9.20 4.57
CA CYS A 151 -9.54 -10.36 5.07
C CYS A 151 -9.76 -10.31 6.59
N MET A 152 -8.74 -9.91 7.37
CA MET A 152 -8.73 -10.10 8.83
C MET A 152 -9.04 -8.87 9.67
N SER A 153 -8.95 -7.64 9.12
CA SER A 153 -9.03 -6.40 9.92
C SER A 153 -10.42 -6.07 10.45
N HIS A 154 -11.48 -6.72 9.99
CA HIS A 154 -12.81 -6.44 10.51
C HIS A 154 -12.91 -6.85 11.99
N PRO A 155 -13.38 -5.97 12.88
CA PRO A 155 -13.38 -6.24 14.32
C PRO A 155 -14.19 -7.47 14.72
N LEU A 156 -15.31 -7.73 14.02
CA LEU A 156 -16.26 -8.77 14.40
C LEU A 156 -16.42 -9.90 13.37
N ALA A 157 -16.12 -9.65 12.09
CA ALA A 157 -16.38 -10.59 11.01
C ALA A 157 -15.28 -10.56 9.96
N ALA A 158 -14.35 -11.49 10.05
CA ALA A 158 -13.34 -11.72 9.03
C ALA A 158 -13.96 -12.40 7.81
N LYS A 159 -13.46 -12.10 6.61
CA LYS A 159 -13.93 -12.70 5.35
C LYS A 159 -12.75 -13.09 4.48
N GLY A 160 -12.79 -14.29 3.93
CA GLY A 160 -11.81 -14.74 2.95
C GLY A 160 -12.01 -14.09 1.57
N ALA A 161 -11.09 -14.43 0.69
CA ALA A 161 -11.17 -14.06 -0.72
C ALA A 161 -10.49 -15.11 -1.59
N THR A 162 -11.02 -15.31 -2.79
CA THR A 162 -10.40 -16.17 -3.80
C THR A 162 -10.01 -15.33 -5.00
N LEU A 163 -8.72 -15.36 -5.33
CA LEU A 163 -8.13 -14.57 -6.39
C LEU A 163 -7.54 -15.47 -7.48
N GLY A 164 -7.77 -15.07 -8.73
CA GLY A 164 -7.16 -15.66 -9.94
C GLY A 164 -6.52 -14.54 -10.74
N ILE A 165 -5.21 -14.57 -10.86
CA ILE A 165 -4.41 -13.49 -11.44
C ILE A 165 -3.66 -14.03 -12.66
N ASP A 166 -3.82 -13.36 -13.80
CA ASP A 166 -2.99 -13.59 -14.98
C ASP A 166 -1.96 -12.46 -15.07
N SER A 167 -0.69 -12.79 -14.95
CA SER A 167 0.40 -11.81 -14.95
C SER A 167 1.66 -12.34 -15.61
N THR A 168 2.38 -11.45 -16.30
CA THR A 168 3.75 -11.69 -16.78
C THR A 168 4.81 -11.20 -15.81
N VAL A 169 4.42 -10.42 -14.78
CA VAL A 169 5.31 -10.00 -13.69
C VAL A 169 5.68 -11.24 -12.87
N ARG A 170 6.90 -11.33 -12.43
CA ARG A 170 7.38 -12.40 -11.54
C ARG A 170 6.48 -12.50 -10.30
N ASN A 171 6.06 -13.70 -9.94
CA ASN A 171 4.99 -13.93 -8.97
C ASN A 171 5.25 -13.35 -7.59
N ASP A 172 6.49 -13.45 -7.09
CA ASP A 172 6.89 -12.85 -5.82
C ASP A 172 6.89 -11.32 -5.89
N ALA A 173 7.31 -10.74 -7.03
CA ALA A 173 7.22 -9.29 -7.24
C ALA A 173 5.77 -8.80 -7.33
N PHE A 174 4.89 -9.60 -7.94
CA PHE A 174 3.47 -9.27 -7.99
C PHE A 174 2.84 -9.22 -6.60
N LEU A 175 3.17 -10.23 -5.77
CA LEU A 175 2.61 -10.39 -4.43
C LEU A 175 3.25 -9.47 -3.39
N PHE A 176 4.58 -9.41 -3.35
CA PHE A 176 5.36 -8.78 -2.28
C PHE A 176 6.17 -7.57 -2.72
N GLY A 177 6.18 -7.23 -4.02
CA GLY A 177 6.76 -5.97 -4.49
C GLY A 177 5.96 -4.78 -3.95
N GLU A 178 6.65 -3.68 -3.67
CA GLU A 178 6.08 -2.48 -3.07
C GLU A 178 5.96 -1.34 -4.08
N SER A 179 5.55 -1.68 -5.33
CA SER A 179 5.30 -0.68 -6.37
C SER A 179 4.32 0.37 -5.90
N GLN A 180 4.65 1.62 -6.15
CA GLN A 180 3.91 2.77 -5.64
C GLN A 180 2.54 2.93 -6.32
N SER A 181 1.63 3.60 -5.62
CA SER A 181 0.30 4.00 -6.14
C SER A 181 -0.56 2.82 -6.57
N ARG A 182 -0.57 1.74 -5.78
CA ARG A 182 -1.51 0.62 -5.94
C ARG A 182 -2.52 0.63 -4.80
N ILE A 183 -3.80 0.47 -5.13
CA ILE A 183 -4.87 0.33 -4.15
C ILE A 183 -5.70 -0.91 -4.47
N LEU A 184 -5.87 -1.75 -3.46
CA LEU A 184 -6.79 -2.88 -3.46
C LEU A 184 -8.19 -2.36 -3.15
N ILE A 185 -9.17 -2.65 -4.01
CA ILE A 185 -10.56 -2.22 -3.83
C ILE A 185 -11.52 -3.40 -3.89
N SER A 186 -12.62 -3.31 -3.16
CA SER A 186 -13.74 -4.21 -3.36
C SER A 186 -15.05 -3.46 -3.60
N PHE A 187 -15.94 -4.05 -4.40
CA PHE A 187 -17.22 -3.45 -4.77
C PHE A 187 -18.22 -4.49 -5.27
N SER A 188 -19.50 -4.17 -5.17
CA SER A 188 -20.57 -5.06 -5.67
C SER A 188 -20.45 -5.30 -7.17
N ALA A 189 -20.61 -6.55 -7.61
CA ALA A 189 -20.54 -6.96 -9.01
C ALA A 189 -21.44 -6.13 -9.96
N LYS A 190 -22.55 -5.58 -9.44
CA LYS A 190 -23.45 -4.68 -10.20
C LYS A 190 -22.78 -3.40 -10.67
N ASN A 191 -21.72 -2.95 -9.97
CA ASN A 191 -21.00 -1.71 -10.25
C ASN A 191 -19.83 -1.90 -11.22
N ARG A 192 -19.56 -3.14 -11.66
CA ARG A 192 -18.42 -3.48 -12.51
C ARG A 192 -18.21 -2.52 -13.68
N LEU A 193 -19.24 -2.34 -14.52
CA LEU A 193 -19.13 -1.52 -15.73
C LEU A 193 -18.83 -0.04 -15.40
N VAL A 194 -19.36 0.46 -14.28
CA VAL A 194 -19.10 1.85 -13.84
C VAL A 194 -17.65 2.01 -13.41
N VAL A 195 -17.11 1.09 -12.61
CA VAL A 195 -15.73 1.14 -12.15
C VAL A 195 -14.76 1.01 -13.33
N GLU A 196 -14.98 0.04 -14.24
CA GLU A 196 -14.17 -0.13 -15.46
C GLU A 196 -14.17 1.12 -16.34
N ALA A 197 -15.35 1.74 -16.55
CA ALA A 197 -15.48 2.96 -17.35
C ALA A 197 -14.73 4.15 -16.74
N LYS A 198 -14.83 4.33 -15.40
CA LYS A 198 -14.12 5.41 -14.70
C LYS A 198 -12.60 5.21 -14.71
N ALA A 199 -12.13 4.00 -14.43
CA ALA A 199 -10.70 3.67 -14.50
C ALA A 199 -10.13 3.96 -15.90
N LYS A 200 -10.86 3.54 -16.95
CA LYS A 200 -10.47 3.80 -18.34
C LYS A 200 -10.45 5.31 -18.67
N ALA A 201 -11.47 6.04 -18.23
CA ALA A 201 -11.55 7.49 -18.49
C ALA A 201 -10.43 8.30 -17.83
N MET A 202 -9.91 7.82 -16.70
CA MET A 202 -8.79 8.43 -15.97
C MET A 202 -7.42 7.81 -16.31
N GLU A 203 -7.38 6.90 -17.29
CA GLU A 203 -6.17 6.17 -17.70
C GLU A 203 -5.48 5.44 -16.53
N VAL A 204 -6.26 4.96 -15.54
CA VAL A 204 -5.76 4.20 -14.40
C VAL A 204 -5.73 2.72 -14.76
N PRO A 205 -4.59 2.02 -14.64
CA PRO A 205 -4.51 0.57 -14.74
C PRO A 205 -5.48 -0.07 -13.76
N PHE A 206 -6.29 -1.00 -14.25
CA PHE A 206 -7.35 -1.65 -13.48
C PHE A 206 -7.44 -3.13 -13.85
N ALA A 207 -7.49 -3.99 -12.85
CA ALA A 207 -7.70 -5.42 -13.03
C ALA A 207 -8.62 -5.98 -11.94
N ILE A 208 -9.69 -6.69 -12.34
CA ILE A 208 -10.44 -7.53 -11.40
C ILE A 208 -9.60 -8.78 -11.18
N ILE A 209 -9.25 -9.04 -9.92
CA ILE A 209 -8.35 -10.12 -9.52
C ILE A 209 -9.04 -11.23 -8.73
N GLY A 210 -10.31 -11.06 -8.35
CA GLY A 210 -11.02 -12.09 -7.61
C GLY A 210 -12.34 -11.66 -7.00
N LYS A 211 -12.74 -12.39 -5.96
CA LYS A 211 -13.99 -12.17 -5.23
C LYS A 211 -13.81 -12.41 -3.73
N VAL A 212 -14.55 -11.65 -2.95
CA VAL A 212 -14.71 -11.84 -1.51
C VAL A 212 -15.59 -13.06 -1.24
N GLY A 213 -15.24 -13.85 -0.25
CA GLY A 213 -16.07 -14.97 0.24
C GLY A 213 -15.25 -16.09 0.86
N GLY A 214 -15.92 -16.90 1.66
CA GLY A 214 -15.31 -17.99 2.40
C GLY A 214 -14.56 -17.53 3.65
N ASP A 215 -13.77 -18.43 4.18
CA ASP A 215 -12.99 -18.28 5.43
C ASP A 215 -11.46 -18.33 5.20
N SER A 216 -11.03 -18.41 3.96
CA SER A 216 -9.63 -18.55 3.58
C SER A 216 -9.25 -17.50 2.53
N LEU A 217 -7.99 -17.05 2.58
CA LEU A 217 -7.35 -16.30 1.51
C LEU A 217 -6.69 -17.29 0.55
N ILE A 218 -7.19 -17.32 -0.69
CA ILE A 218 -6.66 -18.19 -1.74
C ILE A 218 -6.19 -17.31 -2.90
N VAL A 219 -4.92 -17.46 -3.29
CA VAL A 219 -4.33 -16.72 -4.41
C VAL A 219 -3.72 -17.69 -5.41
N ASP A 220 -4.27 -17.69 -6.60
CA ASP A 220 -3.76 -18.37 -7.78
C ASP A 220 -3.15 -17.36 -8.76
N ILE A 221 -1.97 -17.67 -9.29
CA ILE A 221 -1.33 -16.86 -10.34
C ILE A 221 -0.99 -17.80 -11.49
N ASN A 222 -1.52 -17.48 -12.68
CA ASN A 222 -1.32 -18.25 -13.90
C ASN A 222 -1.68 -19.74 -13.76
N GLY A 223 -2.78 -20.04 -13.02
CA GLY A 223 -3.25 -21.41 -12.80
C GLY A 223 -2.46 -22.19 -11.75
N LYS A 224 -1.62 -21.54 -10.97
CA LYS A 224 -0.88 -22.15 -9.85
C LYS A 224 -1.23 -21.45 -8.54
N GLU A 225 -1.64 -22.22 -7.55
CA GLU A 225 -1.90 -21.72 -6.20
C GLU A 225 -0.59 -21.35 -5.50
N PHE A 226 -0.51 -20.12 -4.98
CA PHE A 226 0.64 -19.59 -4.25
C PHE A 226 0.34 -19.34 -2.78
N ILE A 227 -0.90 -19.00 -2.44
CA ILE A 227 -1.34 -18.74 -1.07
C ILE A 227 -2.64 -19.49 -0.83
N ARG A 228 -2.69 -20.22 0.27
CA ARG A 228 -3.91 -20.79 0.86
C ARG A 228 -3.75 -20.74 2.37
N GLU A 229 -4.40 -19.75 3.00
CA GLU A 229 -4.34 -19.56 4.44
C GLU A 229 -5.73 -19.29 5.00
N GLU A 230 -6.04 -19.89 6.14
CA GLU A 230 -7.26 -19.56 6.87
C GLU A 230 -7.17 -18.17 7.47
N VAL A 231 -8.24 -17.39 7.34
CA VAL A 231 -8.27 -16.01 7.87
C VAL A 231 -8.13 -15.99 9.39
N SER A 232 -8.62 -17.04 10.08
CA SER A 232 -8.42 -17.24 11.52
C SER A 232 -6.94 -17.32 11.89
N HIS A 233 -6.15 -18.07 11.12
CA HIS A 233 -4.71 -18.22 11.31
C HIS A 233 -3.96 -16.90 11.03
N LEU A 234 -4.29 -16.22 9.93
CA LEU A 234 -3.71 -14.90 9.63
C LEU A 234 -3.98 -13.91 10.76
N LYS A 235 -5.20 -13.93 11.31
CA LYS A 235 -5.60 -13.07 12.42
C LYS A 235 -4.82 -13.39 13.71
N GLU A 236 -4.62 -14.66 14.02
CA GLU A 236 -3.83 -15.11 15.17
C GLU A 236 -2.38 -14.64 15.05
N LEU A 237 -1.75 -14.84 13.88
CA LEU A 237 -0.38 -14.38 13.63
C LEU A 237 -0.24 -12.86 13.77
N TRP A 238 -1.17 -12.09 13.22
CA TRP A 238 -1.11 -10.63 13.23
C TRP A 238 -1.35 -10.03 14.62
N PHE A 239 -2.45 -10.39 15.27
CA PHE A 239 -2.80 -9.81 16.56
C PHE A 239 -2.04 -10.43 17.73
N GLY A 240 -1.55 -11.67 17.60
CA GLY A 240 -0.73 -12.36 18.60
C GLY A 240 0.77 -12.03 18.52
N ALA A 241 1.23 -11.34 17.45
CA ALA A 241 2.66 -11.10 17.25
C ALA A 241 3.34 -10.40 18.44
N LEU A 242 2.74 -9.37 18.99
CA LEU A 242 3.32 -8.62 20.12
C LEU A 242 3.41 -9.47 21.40
N GLU A 243 2.45 -10.33 21.67
CA GLU A 243 2.45 -11.19 22.84
C GLU A 243 3.64 -12.16 22.80
N THR A 244 4.04 -12.58 21.61
CA THR A 244 5.20 -13.48 21.42
C THR A 244 6.54 -12.79 21.76
N TYR A 245 6.62 -11.45 21.64
CA TYR A 245 7.83 -10.68 21.92
C TYR A 245 7.88 -10.08 23.34
N VAL A 246 6.74 -9.92 23.99
CA VAL A 246 6.61 -9.18 25.27
C VAL A 246 6.27 -10.13 26.43
N GLY A 247 5.89 -11.38 26.13
CA GLY A 247 5.44 -12.41 27.09
C GLY A 247 6.51 -13.06 27.95
#